data_2d850dd0cee220a8c39d9f863e26cbbc
#
_entry.id   2d850dd0cee220a8c39d9f863e26cbbc
#
_cell.length_a   1.000
_cell.length_b   1.000
_cell.length_c   1.000
_cell.angle_alpha   90.00
_cell.angle_beta   90.00
_cell.angle_gamma   90.00
#
_symmetry.space_group_name_H-M   'P 1'
#
loop_
_entity.id
_entity.type
_entity.pdbx_description
1 polymer ?
#
loop_
_entity_poly.entity_id
_entity_poly.type
_entity_poly.pdbx_seq_one_letter_code
_entity_poly.pdbx_strand_id
1 'polypeptide(L)'
;MNTGPTANFPPPERTERQAILAAVLAAGPHAAASDECAANRWGLPGFGAGPVVSTPHECDHYFSLGQLHQSRLLPEAHVVVLNGIRVTCPARTLFDMAAHIGFKRLERAANTALAKRLVTVLALRRMLTELGKRGRTGTRAFRLLVEKLERARGHPESNLEDDFLTLVVDNALPEPHLQVEIYDDDGFIARVDSLWGPQLVIAEVDSDWFHTAPLDVEADELRDKRLRKLGYEIVRFSERQVRRQPQYVVRVLREKLGLTA
;
A
#
# COMPACT_ATOMS: atom_id res chain seq x y z
N MET A 1 63.05 9.68 1.00
CA MET A 1 61.77 9.05 0.76
C MET A 1 60.95 9.16 2.06
N ASN A 2 60.00 10.03 2.09
CA ASN A 2 59.27 10.37 3.32
C ASN A 2 57.90 9.66 3.25
N THR A 3 57.79 8.48 3.86
CA THR A 3 56.53 7.78 4.04
C THR A 3 55.83 8.32 5.28
N GLY A 4 55.05 9.37 5.09
CA GLY A 4 54.14 9.86 6.16
C GLY A 4 53.15 8.76 6.57
N PRO A 5 52.70 8.74 7.84
CA PRO A 5 51.75 7.74 8.32
C PRO A 5 50.43 7.87 7.54
N THR A 6 50.06 6.84 6.80
CA THR A 6 48.70 6.69 6.26
C THR A 6 47.74 6.52 7.43
N ALA A 7 47.01 7.58 7.73
CA ALA A 7 45.93 7.53 8.74
C ALA A 7 44.88 6.50 8.26
N ASN A 8 44.85 5.37 8.93
CA ASN A 8 43.89 4.31 8.69
C ASN A 8 42.58 4.68 9.40
N PHE A 9 41.76 5.53 8.77
CA PHE A 9 40.45 5.84 9.28
C PHE A 9 39.55 4.61 9.08
N PRO A 10 38.84 4.12 10.13
CA PRO A 10 37.85 3.10 9.93
C PRO A 10 36.81 3.63 8.92
N PRO A 11 36.29 2.78 8.03
CA PRO A 11 35.27 3.18 7.10
C PRO A 11 34.07 3.74 7.88
N PRO A 12 33.44 4.85 7.44
CA PRO A 12 32.31 5.41 8.14
C PRO A 12 31.21 4.35 8.29
N GLU A 13 30.63 4.27 9.49
CA GLU A 13 29.51 3.36 9.76
C GLU A 13 28.38 3.65 8.75
N ARG A 14 27.90 2.58 8.11
CA ARG A 14 26.79 2.70 7.16
C ARG A 14 25.54 3.13 7.92
N THR A 15 24.83 4.13 7.40
CA THR A 15 23.49 4.43 7.89
C THR A 15 22.58 3.22 7.65
N GLU A 16 21.56 3.05 8.46
CA GLU A 16 20.54 2.01 8.31
C GLU A 16 20.00 1.91 6.87
N ARG A 17 19.68 3.07 6.27
CA ARG A 17 19.25 3.13 4.87
C ARG A 17 20.31 2.59 3.89
N GLN A 18 21.56 2.93 4.08
CA GLN A 18 22.65 2.43 3.25
C GLN A 18 22.86 0.93 3.42
N ALA A 19 22.70 0.41 4.64
CA ALA A 19 22.80 -1.03 4.90
C ALA A 19 21.67 -1.81 4.19
N ILE A 20 20.42 -1.33 4.27
CA ILE A 20 19.28 -1.95 3.59
C ILE A 20 19.44 -1.88 2.07
N LEU A 21 19.82 -0.71 1.52
CA LEU A 21 20.04 -0.56 0.07
C LEU A 21 21.15 -1.48 -0.42
N ALA A 22 22.27 -1.56 0.29
CA ALA A 22 23.36 -2.46 -0.04
C ALA A 22 22.93 -3.94 -0.03
N ALA A 23 22.10 -4.32 0.96
CA ALA A 23 21.56 -5.67 1.06
C ALA A 23 20.61 -6.00 -0.12
N VAL A 24 19.71 -5.08 -0.48
CA VAL A 24 18.81 -5.28 -1.63
C VAL A 24 19.58 -5.40 -2.94
N LEU A 25 20.57 -4.51 -3.17
CA LEU A 25 21.39 -4.54 -4.38
C LEU A 25 22.24 -5.83 -4.47
N ALA A 26 22.82 -6.27 -3.35
CA ALA A 26 23.62 -7.49 -3.31
C ALA A 26 22.79 -8.76 -3.52
N ALA A 27 21.51 -8.74 -3.14
CA ALA A 27 20.60 -9.86 -3.32
C ALA A 27 20.03 -9.96 -4.76
N GLY A 28 20.30 -8.98 -5.62
CA GLY A 28 19.99 -9.03 -7.05
C GLY A 28 18.84 -8.11 -7.49
N PRO A 29 18.60 -7.99 -8.80
CA PRO A 29 17.69 -6.99 -9.38
C PRO A 29 16.22 -7.18 -9.00
N HIS A 30 15.82 -8.40 -8.67
CA HIS A 30 14.44 -8.74 -8.28
C HIS A 30 14.23 -8.80 -6.76
N ALA A 31 15.28 -8.47 -5.99
CA ALA A 31 15.22 -8.47 -4.55
C ALA A 31 14.47 -7.24 -4.01
N ALA A 32 13.87 -7.39 -2.84
CA ALA A 32 13.20 -6.31 -2.13
C ALA A 32 13.39 -6.46 -0.61
N ALA A 33 13.53 -5.35 0.10
CA ALA A 33 13.43 -5.35 1.55
C ALA A 33 12.06 -5.91 1.96
N SER A 34 12.04 -6.79 2.96
CA SER A 34 10.85 -7.55 3.32
C SER A 34 10.71 -7.70 4.83
N ASP A 35 9.65 -8.35 5.28
CA ASP A 35 9.44 -8.68 6.67
C ASP A 35 9.53 -7.50 7.65
N GLU A 36 10.20 -7.68 8.79
CA GLU A 36 10.34 -6.65 9.82
C GLU A 36 11.10 -5.40 9.29
N CYS A 37 12.06 -5.59 8.39
CA CYS A 37 12.72 -4.48 7.71
C CYS A 37 11.74 -3.64 6.89
N ALA A 38 10.89 -4.28 6.08
CA ALA A 38 9.86 -3.59 5.33
C ALA A 38 8.82 -2.94 6.26
N ALA A 39 8.39 -3.63 7.31
CA ALA A 39 7.48 -3.09 8.31
C ALA A 39 8.03 -1.80 8.96
N ASN A 40 9.30 -1.79 9.32
CA ASN A 40 10.00 -0.60 9.82
C ASN A 40 10.00 0.53 8.78
N ARG A 41 10.32 0.22 7.51
CA ARG A 41 10.31 1.20 6.41
C ARG A 41 8.92 1.81 6.16
N TRP A 42 7.84 1.05 6.38
CA TRP A 42 6.46 1.53 6.37
C TRP A 42 6.09 2.31 7.64
N GLY A 43 7.01 2.45 8.59
CA GLY A 43 6.78 3.14 9.86
C GLY A 43 5.81 2.38 10.76
N LEU A 44 5.77 1.05 10.68
CA LEU A 44 5.05 0.22 11.64
C LEU A 44 5.90 0.07 12.91
N PRO A 45 5.35 0.38 14.09
CA PRO A 45 6.14 0.43 15.32
C PRO A 45 6.51 -0.96 15.83
N GLY A 46 7.70 -1.05 16.45
CA GLY A 46 8.16 -2.26 17.15
C GLY A 46 8.84 -3.29 16.23
N PHE A 47 9.26 -2.89 15.04
CA PHE A 47 10.02 -3.74 14.13
C PHE A 47 11.44 -3.22 13.93
N GLY A 48 12.39 -4.15 13.83
CA GLY A 48 13.80 -3.86 13.66
C GLY A 48 14.12 -3.34 12.27
N ALA A 49 15.16 -2.52 12.19
CA ALA A 49 15.65 -1.92 10.97
C ALA A 49 16.78 -2.71 10.29
N GLY A 50 17.17 -3.85 10.86
CA GLY A 50 18.19 -4.72 10.26
C GLY A 50 17.75 -5.22 8.88
N PRO A 51 18.70 -5.37 7.93
CA PRO A 51 18.35 -5.80 6.58
C PRO A 51 17.74 -7.21 6.56
N VAL A 52 16.51 -7.30 6.09
CA VAL A 52 15.80 -8.53 5.72
C VAL A 52 15.34 -8.37 4.28
N VAL A 53 15.75 -9.27 3.41
CA VAL A 53 15.53 -9.17 1.97
C VAL A 53 14.87 -10.43 1.46
N SER A 54 13.89 -10.29 0.59
CA SER A 54 13.29 -11.39 -0.16
C SER A 54 13.75 -11.36 -1.61
N THR A 55 14.05 -12.55 -2.16
CA THR A 55 14.36 -12.77 -3.58
C THR A 55 13.45 -13.85 -4.17
N PRO A 56 13.27 -13.90 -5.50
CA PRO A 56 12.75 -15.10 -6.16
C PRO A 56 13.60 -16.34 -5.83
N HIS A 57 12.97 -17.53 -5.87
CA HIS A 57 13.58 -18.79 -5.44
C HIS A 57 14.81 -19.23 -6.26
N GLU A 58 15.03 -18.65 -7.43
CA GLU A 58 16.11 -19.02 -8.36
C GLU A 58 17.44 -18.27 -8.14
N CYS A 59 17.51 -17.45 -7.09
CA CYS A 59 18.71 -16.67 -6.79
C CYS A 59 19.61 -17.43 -5.79
N ASP A 60 20.62 -18.13 -6.31
CA ASP A 60 21.67 -18.76 -5.51
C ASP A 60 22.82 -17.77 -5.27
N HIS A 61 22.75 -17.04 -4.16
CA HIS A 61 23.82 -16.11 -3.76
C HIS A 61 24.24 -16.36 -2.32
N TYR A 62 25.56 -16.35 -2.10
CA TYR A 62 26.08 -16.17 -0.75
C TYR A 62 25.74 -14.76 -0.28
N PHE A 63 24.96 -14.65 0.79
CA PHE A 63 24.46 -13.39 1.30
C PHE A 63 24.93 -13.16 2.74
N SER A 64 25.72 -12.10 2.96
CA SER A 64 26.30 -11.76 4.27
C SER A 64 25.81 -10.43 4.86
N LEU A 65 24.90 -9.72 4.16
CA LEU A 65 24.49 -8.37 4.54
C LEU A 65 23.19 -8.31 5.34
N GLY A 66 22.70 -9.43 5.86
CA GLY A 66 21.46 -9.52 6.60
C GLY A 66 20.80 -10.89 6.47
N GLN A 67 19.46 -10.91 6.61
CA GLN A 67 18.67 -12.12 6.40
C GLN A 67 18.16 -12.17 4.96
N LEU A 68 18.30 -13.32 4.30
CA LEU A 68 17.79 -13.56 2.96
C LEU A 68 16.69 -14.62 2.99
N HIS A 69 15.52 -14.25 2.49
CA HIS A 69 14.38 -15.14 2.28
C HIS A 69 14.20 -15.41 0.79
N GLN A 70 14.06 -16.68 0.43
CA GLN A 70 13.69 -17.07 -0.92
C GLN A 70 12.18 -17.28 -1.01
N SER A 71 11.53 -16.62 -1.94
CA SER A 71 10.09 -16.73 -2.16
C SER A 71 9.80 -17.33 -3.53
N ARG A 72 8.99 -18.37 -3.58
CA ARG A 72 8.53 -18.96 -4.85
C ARG A 72 7.66 -18.01 -5.68
N LEU A 73 7.11 -16.98 -5.05
CA LEU A 73 6.24 -16.00 -5.68
C LEU A 73 6.54 -14.62 -5.10
N LEU A 74 7.27 -13.81 -5.86
CA LEU A 74 7.55 -12.40 -5.57
C LEU A 74 7.40 -11.59 -6.87
N PRO A 75 6.16 -11.42 -7.36
CA PRO A 75 5.92 -10.63 -8.57
C PRO A 75 6.17 -9.14 -8.32
N GLU A 76 6.45 -8.39 -9.38
CA GLU A 76 6.67 -6.94 -9.30
C GLU A 76 5.50 -6.19 -8.67
N ALA A 77 4.26 -6.68 -8.85
CA ALA A 77 3.08 -6.11 -8.19
C ALA A 77 3.12 -6.16 -6.66
N HIS A 78 3.98 -7.00 -6.06
CA HIS A 78 4.17 -7.05 -4.61
C HIS A 78 5.31 -6.17 -4.12
N VAL A 79 5.98 -5.44 -5.02
CA VAL A 79 7.14 -4.62 -4.69
C VAL A 79 6.89 -3.18 -5.11
N VAL A 80 7.27 -2.25 -4.26
CA VAL A 80 7.24 -0.81 -4.54
C VAL A 80 8.59 -0.19 -4.27
N VAL A 81 8.86 0.98 -4.84
CA VAL A 81 10.07 1.74 -4.55
C VAL A 81 9.75 2.80 -3.51
N LEU A 82 10.27 2.65 -2.31
CA LEU A 82 10.10 3.58 -1.21
C LEU A 82 11.44 4.29 -0.91
N ASN A 83 11.52 5.58 -1.18
CA ASN A 83 12.74 6.37 -1.02
C ASN A 83 13.96 5.76 -1.73
N GLY A 84 13.76 5.24 -2.95
CA GLY A 84 14.83 4.65 -3.76
C GLY A 84 15.23 3.21 -3.38
N ILE A 85 14.51 2.56 -2.46
CA ILE A 85 14.72 1.16 -2.07
C ILE A 85 13.51 0.33 -2.49
N ARG A 86 13.73 -0.82 -3.11
CA ARG A 86 12.69 -1.80 -3.41
C ARG A 86 12.23 -2.44 -2.09
N VAL A 87 10.94 -2.39 -1.81
CA VAL A 87 10.33 -2.85 -0.55
C VAL A 87 9.06 -3.63 -0.88
N THR A 88 8.77 -4.70 -0.16
CA THR A 88 7.48 -5.38 -0.30
C THR A 88 6.33 -4.45 0.07
N CYS A 89 5.25 -4.46 -0.71
CA CYS A 89 4.06 -3.65 -0.41
C CYS A 89 3.48 -4.01 0.97
N PRO A 90 2.72 -3.12 1.63
CA PRO A 90 2.26 -3.33 3.01
C PRO A 90 1.49 -4.63 3.22
N ALA A 91 0.61 -5.02 2.28
CA ALA A 91 -0.15 -6.27 2.37
C ALA A 91 0.77 -7.50 2.30
N ARG A 92 1.78 -7.47 1.42
CA ARG A 92 2.78 -8.53 1.30
C ARG A 92 3.67 -8.60 2.54
N THR A 93 4.13 -7.48 3.05
CA THR A 93 4.91 -7.38 4.29
C THR A 93 4.19 -8.05 5.46
N LEU A 94 2.91 -7.72 5.66
CA LEU A 94 2.08 -8.32 6.72
C LEU A 94 1.86 -9.82 6.52
N PHE A 95 1.70 -10.26 5.26
CA PHE A 95 1.57 -11.69 4.96
C PHE A 95 2.84 -12.47 5.30
N ASP A 96 4.01 -11.97 4.92
CA ASP A 96 5.28 -12.63 5.18
C ASP A 96 5.57 -12.68 6.69
N MET A 97 5.36 -11.59 7.41
CA MET A 97 5.49 -11.53 8.87
C MET A 97 4.58 -12.50 9.62
N ALA A 98 3.40 -12.81 9.08
CA ALA A 98 2.47 -13.76 9.70
C ALA A 98 3.05 -15.17 9.88
N ALA A 99 4.17 -15.47 9.21
CA ALA A 99 4.86 -16.76 9.29
C ALA A 99 5.63 -16.95 10.62
N HIS A 100 6.07 -15.85 11.26
CA HIS A 100 7.03 -15.95 12.37
C HIS A 100 6.75 -14.99 13.54
N ILE A 101 5.93 -13.95 13.38
CA ILE A 101 5.53 -13.12 14.52
C ILE A 101 4.25 -13.62 15.19
N GLY A 102 4.11 -13.37 16.49
CA GLY A 102 2.90 -13.73 17.24
C GLY A 102 1.67 -12.95 16.74
N PHE A 103 0.50 -13.59 16.78
CA PHE A 103 -0.76 -13.04 16.24
C PHE A 103 -1.11 -11.64 16.78
N LYS A 104 -0.92 -11.38 18.08
CA LYS A 104 -1.18 -10.05 18.67
C LYS A 104 -0.29 -8.96 18.07
N ARG A 105 0.96 -9.30 17.75
CA ARG A 105 1.91 -8.35 17.13
C ARG A 105 1.53 -8.11 15.68
N LEU A 106 1.14 -9.16 14.95
CA LEU A 106 0.63 -9.06 13.58
C LEU A 106 -0.64 -8.21 13.51
N GLU A 107 -1.59 -8.43 14.40
CA GLU A 107 -2.83 -7.66 14.50
C GLU A 107 -2.56 -6.18 14.77
N ARG A 108 -1.64 -5.86 15.69
CA ARG A 108 -1.24 -4.48 15.95
C ARG A 108 -0.62 -3.81 14.72
N ALA A 109 0.26 -4.53 14.02
CA ALA A 109 0.88 -4.04 12.79
C ALA A 109 -0.18 -3.77 11.71
N ALA A 110 -1.12 -4.69 11.49
CA ALA A 110 -2.20 -4.54 10.54
C ALA A 110 -3.12 -3.36 10.88
N ASN A 111 -3.54 -3.22 12.14
CA ASN A 111 -4.35 -2.09 12.58
C ASN A 111 -3.62 -0.74 12.39
N THR A 112 -2.30 -0.71 12.66
CA THR A 112 -1.49 0.50 12.41
C THR A 112 -1.40 0.81 10.91
N ALA A 113 -1.20 -0.22 10.07
CA ALA A 113 -1.16 -0.06 8.61
C ALA A 113 -2.50 0.44 8.06
N LEU A 114 -3.63 -0.08 8.57
CA LEU A 114 -4.97 0.38 8.22
C LEU A 114 -5.21 1.83 8.68
N ALA A 115 -4.86 2.18 9.92
CA ALA A 115 -5.01 3.53 10.45
C ALA A 115 -4.16 4.56 9.69
N LYS A 116 -2.98 4.15 9.21
CA LYS A 116 -2.12 4.97 8.34
C LYS A 116 -2.54 4.94 6.87
N ARG A 117 -3.62 4.24 6.51
CA ARG A 117 -4.10 4.04 5.13
C ARG A 117 -3.03 3.46 4.19
N LEU A 118 -2.09 2.68 4.71
CA LEU A 118 -1.07 1.97 3.93
C LEU A 118 -1.62 0.72 3.24
N VAL A 119 -2.72 0.17 3.76
CA VAL A 119 -3.35 -1.06 3.29
C VAL A 119 -4.85 -1.02 3.55
N THR A 120 -5.62 -1.71 2.73
CA THR A 120 -7.05 -1.96 2.95
C THR A 120 -7.28 -3.42 3.34
N VAL A 121 -8.42 -3.75 3.96
CA VAL A 121 -8.75 -5.15 4.26
C VAL A 121 -8.98 -5.94 2.97
N LEU A 122 -9.47 -5.29 1.92
CA LEU A 122 -9.58 -5.89 0.59
C LEU A 122 -8.21 -6.30 0.04
N ALA A 123 -7.20 -5.42 0.15
CA ALA A 123 -5.82 -5.74 -0.24
C ALA A 123 -5.25 -6.92 0.57
N LEU A 124 -5.56 -7.00 1.87
CA LEU A 124 -5.18 -8.16 2.69
C LEU A 124 -5.90 -9.44 2.25
N ARG A 125 -7.19 -9.36 1.92
CA ARG A 125 -7.95 -10.50 1.38
C ARG A 125 -7.38 -10.98 0.04
N ARG A 126 -7.06 -10.06 -0.89
CA ARG A 126 -6.43 -10.40 -2.17
C ARG A 126 -5.08 -11.10 -1.96
N MET A 127 -4.25 -10.58 -1.08
CA MET A 127 -2.97 -11.18 -0.73
C MET A 127 -3.16 -12.59 -0.15
N LEU A 128 -4.18 -12.79 0.72
CA LEU A 128 -4.53 -14.10 1.23
C LEU A 128 -4.99 -15.06 0.12
N THR A 129 -5.79 -14.59 -0.83
CA THR A 129 -6.27 -15.41 -1.98
C THR A 129 -5.10 -15.83 -2.86
N GLU A 130 -4.20 -14.92 -3.16
CA GLU A 130 -3.06 -15.17 -4.04
C GLU A 130 -2.00 -16.06 -3.40
N LEU A 131 -1.63 -15.78 -2.15
CA LEU A 131 -0.52 -16.44 -1.48
C LEU A 131 -0.93 -17.53 -0.50
N GLY A 132 -2.17 -17.57 -0.05
CA GLY A 132 -2.67 -18.40 1.05
C GLY A 132 -2.88 -19.85 0.70
N LYS A 133 -1.82 -20.55 0.27
CA LYS A 133 -1.86 -21.97 -0.07
C LYS A 133 -1.78 -22.87 1.18
N ARG A 134 -2.42 -24.06 1.10
CA ARG A 134 -2.30 -25.08 2.15
C ARG A 134 -0.84 -25.47 2.35
N GLY A 135 -0.39 -25.51 3.62
CA GLY A 135 1.00 -25.86 3.98
C GLY A 135 1.98 -24.67 3.95
N ARG A 136 1.60 -23.50 3.44
CA ARG A 136 2.45 -22.32 3.53
C ARG A 136 2.38 -21.73 4.94
N THR A 137 3.55 -21.58 5.56
CA THR A 137 3.68 -20.98 6.91
C THR A 137 3.07 -19.57 6.91
N GLY A 138 2.41 -19.19 8.01
CA GLY A 138 1.75 -17.88 8.14
C GLY A 138 0.34 -17.81 7.58
N THR A 139 -0.04 -18.63 6.59
CA THR A 139 -1.37 -18.59 5.96
C THR A 139 -2.51 -18.65 6.98
N ARG A 140 -2.40 -19.52 8.00
CA ARG A 140 -3.45 -19.66 9.03
C ARG A 140 -3.58 -18.40 9.87
N ALA A 141 -2.46 -17.84 10.32
CA ALA A 141 -2.45 -16.63 11.15
C ALA A 141 -2.98 -15.42 10.33
N PHE A 142 -2.55 -15.29 9.08
CA PHE A 142 -3.01 -14.21 8.22
C PHE A 142 -4.50 -14.33 7.85
N ARG A 143 -5.00 -15.56 7.63
CA ARG A 143 -6.44 -15.81 7.42
C ARG A 143 -7.26 -15.38 8.64
N LEU A 144 -6.86 -15.79 9.83
CA LEU A 144 -7.53 -15.40 11.09
C LEU A 144 -7.53 -13.87 11.26
N LEU A 145 -6.43 -13.19 10.87
CA LEU A 145 -6.35 -11.74 10.88
C LEU A 145 -7.39 -11.13 9.93
N VAL A 146 -7.41 -11.55 8.67
CA VAL A 146 -8.35 -11.04 7.65
C VAL A 146 -9.79 -11.27 8.10
N GLU A 147 -10.15 -12.48 8.51
CA GLU A 147 -11.49 -12.80 9.02
C GLU A 147 -11.89 -11.98 10.26
N LYS A 148 -10.93 -11.67 11.15
CA LYS A 148 -11.18 -10.81 12.30
C LYS A 148 -11.45 -9.38 11.88
N LEU A 149 -10.65 -8.85 10.96
CA LEU A 149 -10.80 -7.50 10.43
C LEU A 149 -12.12 -7.35 9.65
N GLU A 150 -12.52 -8.34 8.87
CA GLU A 150 -13.80 -8.36 8.16
C GLU A 150 -14.99 -8.40 9.11
N ARG A 151 -14.91 -9.18 10.20
CA ARG A 151 -15.97 -9.22 11.22
C ARG A 151 -16.08 -7.92 12.02
N ALA A 152 -14.95 -7.28 12.32
CA ALA A 152 -14.94 -5.98 13.00
C ALA A 152 -15.58 -4.87 12.15
N ARG A 153 -15.57 -5.03 10.82
CA ARG A 153 -16.24 -4.14 9.85
C ARG A 153 -17.76 -4.31 9.76
N GLY A 154 -18.31 -5.36 10.32
CA GLY A 154 -19.77 -5.55 10.43
C GLY A 154 -20.50 -4.48 11.24
N HIS A 155 -19.79 -3.47 11.79
CA HIS A 155 -20.35 -2.25 12.35
C HIS A 155 -20.48 -1.16 11.26
N PRO A 156 -21.58 -0.40 11.24
CA PRO A 156 -21.98 0.48 10.13
C PRO A 156 -21.02 1.63 9.81
N GLU A 157 -20.00 1.90 10.61
CA GLU A 157 -19.16 3.10 10.48
C GLU A 157 -17.78 2.87 9.80
N SER A 158 -17.43 1.65 9.45
CA SER A 158 -16.11 1.39 8.85
C SER A 158 -16.19 0.98 7.39
N ASN A 159 -15.76 1.88 6.56
CA ASN A 159 -15.16 1.75 5.24
C ASN A 159 -16.08 1.70 4.02
N LEU A 160 -16.74 2.80 3.83
CA LEU A 160 -17.37 3.14 2.57
C LEU A 160 -16.37 3.08 1.37
N GLU A 161 -15.12 3.51 1.59
CA GLU A 161 -14.04 3.39 0.60
C GLU A 161 -13.77 1.93 0.20
N ASP A 162 -13.84 0.99 1.17
CA ASP A 162 -13.62 -0.42 0.88
C ASP A 162 -14.81 -1.11 0.21
N ASP A 163 -16.03 -0.70 0.55
CA ASP A 163 -17.24 -1.16 -0.14
C ASP A 163 -17.15 -0.71 -1.62
N PHE A 164 -16.73 0.54 -1.85
CA PHE A 164 -16.49 1.07 -3.19
C PHE A 164 -15.41 0.29 -3.95
N LEU A 165 -14.26 0.04 -3.33
CA LEU A 165 -13.19 -0.74 -3.96
C LEU A 165 -13.61 -2.20 -4.24
N THR A 166 -14.45 -2.76 -3.38
CA THR A 166 -15.05 -4.07 -3.63
C THR A 166 -15.89 -4.05 -4.91
N LEU A 167 -16.71 -3.00 -5.12
CA LEU A 167 -17.46 -2.85 -6.36
C LEU A 167 -16.56 -2.74 -7.60
N VAL A 168 -15.45 -2.00 -7.50
CA VAL A 168 -14.47 -1.88 -8.59
C VAL A 168 -13.95 -3.26 -8.99
N VAL A 169 -13.55 -4.07 -8.00
CA VAL A 169 -12.96 -5.40 -8.22
C VAL A 169 -13.97 -6.41 -8.73
N ASP A 170 -15.12 -6.52 -8.06
CA ASP A 170 -16.15 -7.53 -8.37
C ASP A 170 -16.74 -7.33 -9.77
N ASN A 171 -16.63 -6.09 -10.30
CA ASN A 171 -17.10 -5.75 -11.64
C ASN A 171 -15.96 -5.63 -12.69
N ALA A 172 -14.75 -6.13 -12.37
CA ALA A 172 -13.58 -6.11 -13.26
C ALA A 172 -13.26 -4.72 -13.86
N LEU A 173 -13.47 -3.66 -13.07
CA LEU A 173 -13.03 -2.32 -13.42
C LEU A 173 -11.52 -2.18 -13.22
N PRO A 174 -10.82 -1.31 -13.96
CA PRO A 174 -9.41 -1.02 -13.74
C PRO A 174 -9.17 -0.62 -12.28
N GLU A 175 -8.05 -1.04 -11.71
CA GLU A 175 -7.69 -0.70 -10.34
C GLU A 175 -7.24 0.76 -10.25
N PRO A 176 -7.81 1.58 -9.34
CA PRO A 176 -7.37 2.95 -9.14
C PRO A 176 -6.10 3.04 -8.31
N HIS A 177 -5.35 4.11 -8.48
CA HIS A 177 -4.38 4.56 -7.49
C HIS A 177 -5.13 5.18 -6.31
N LEU A 178 -4.79 4.74 -5.09
CA LEU A 178 -5.49 5.19 -3.87
C LEU A 178 -4.73 6.30 -3.17
N GLN A 179 -5.48 7.23 -2.55
CA GLN A 179 -4.95 8.28 -1.68
C GLN A 179 -3.82 9.08 -2.33
N VAL A 180 -4.05 9.52 -3.59
CA VAL A 180 -3.06 10.24 -4.40
C VAL A 180 -3.07 11.72 -4.05
N GLU A 181 -1.90 12.26 -3.76
CA GLU A 181 -1.71 13.71 -3.60
C GLU A 181 -1.51 14.38 -4.95
N ILE A 182 -2.29 15.42 -5.23
CA ILE A 182 -2.24 16.17 -6.48
C ILE A 182 -1.75 17.59 -6.20
N TYR A 183 -0.87 18.07 -7.05
CA TYR A 183 -0.23 19.38 -6.97
C TYR A 183 -0.39 20.10 -8.31
N ASP A 184 -0.38 21.43 -8.29
CA ASP A 184 -0.20 22.30 -9.46
C ASP A 184 0.95 23.29 -9.22
N ASP A 185 1.09 24.30 -10.07
CA ASP A 185 2.14 25.32 -9.97
C ASP A 185 2.03 26.15 -8.68
N ASP A 186 0.83 26.25 -8.09
CA ASP A 186 0.56 26.94 -6.82
C ASP A 186 0.73 26.01 -5.59
N GLY A 187 1.12 24.75 -5.78
CA GLY A 187 1.40 23.78 -4.74
C GLY A 187 0.33 22.72 -4.54
N PHE A 188 0.22 22.20 -3.32
CA PHE A 188 -0.73 21.14 -2.99
C PHE A 188 -2.18 21.56 -3.27
N ILE A 189 -2.94 20.67 -3.94
CA ILE A 189 -4.36 20.86 -4.21
C ILE A 189 -5.21 19.99 -3.27
N ALA A 190 -5.02 18.66 -3.38
CA ALA A 190 -5.83 17.70 -2.65
C ALA A 190 -5.14 16.34 -2.56
N ARG A 191 -5.59 15.54 -1.60
CA ARG A 191 -5.39 14.11 -1.56
C ARG A 191 -6.72 13.45 -1.88
N VAL A 192 -6.77 12.72 -3.00
CA VAL A 192 -7.99 12.12 -3.53
C VAL A 192 -8.06 10.63 -3.22
N ASP A 193 -9.27 10.09 -3.00
CA ASP A 193 -9.44 8.71 -2.55
C ASP A 193 -9.06 7.70 -3.61
N SER A 194 -9.51 7.91 -4.84
CA SER A 194 -9.26 7.01 -5.97
C SER A 194 -8.98 7.80 -7.24
N LEU A 195 -7.91 7.44 -7.96
CA LEU A 195 -7.48 8.09 -9.20
C LEU A 195 -7.19 7.05 -10.29
N TRP A 196 -7.83 7.20 -11.44
CA TRP A 196 -7.45 6.56 -12.70
C TRP A 196 -6.66 7.56 -13.54
N GLY A 197 -5.32 7.52 -13.39
CA GLY A 197 -4.41 8.48 -14.04
C GLY A 197 -4.54 8.54 -15.55
N PRO A 198 -4.56 7.40 -16.30
CA PRO A 198 -4.70 7.40 -17.76
C PRO A 198 -5.99 8.04 -18.26
N GLN A 199 -7.08 7.95 -17.51
CA GLN A 199 -8.38 8.52 -17.84
C GLN A 199 -8.62 9.90 -17.22
N LEU A 200 -7.74 10.35 -16.34
CA LEU A 200 -7.88 11.57 -15.54
C LEU A 200 -9.19 11.61 -14.72
N VAL A 201 -9.62 10.46 -14.22
CA VAL A 201 -10.85 10.33 -13.42
C VAL A 201 -10.51 10.19 -11.95
N ILE A 202 -11.15 11.03 -11.13
CA ILE A 202 -11.11 10.97 -9.67
C ILE A 202 -12.47 10.47 -9.19
N ALA A 203 -12.48 9.49 -8.27
CA ALA A 203 -13.68 9.15 -7.54
C ALA A 203 -13.46 9.37 -6.03
N GLU A 204 -14.40 10.05 -5.42
CA GLU A 204 -14.47 10.31 -3.99
C GLU A 204 -15.75 9.68 -3.44
N VAL A 205 -15.69 9.18 -2.22
CA VAL A 205 -16.82 8.51 -1.57
C VAL A 205 -17.14 9.22 -0.26
N ASP A 206 -18.32 9.86 -0.22
CA ASP A 206 -18.73 10.68 0.91
C ASP A 206 -19.73 9.93 1.80
N SER A 207 -19.50 9.94 3.12
CA SER A 207 -20.50 9.48 4.07
C SER A 207 -21.62 10.52 4.18
N ASP A 208 -22.87 10.06 4.27
CA ASP A 208 -24.08 10.92 4.35
C ASP A 208 -24.10 11.84 5.60
N TRP A 209 -23.07 11.79 6.45
CA TRP A 209 -22.98 12.52 7.73
C TRP A 209 -22.30 13.89 7.66
N PHE A 210 -21.65 14.24 6.54
CA PHE A 210 -21.03 15.56 6.41
C PHE A 210 -22.04 16.61 5.93
N HIS A 211 -22.75 17.21 6.87
CA HIS A 211 -23.37 18.53 6.66
C HIS A 211 -22.25 19.57 6.72
N THR A 212 -21.73 19.94 5.58
CA THR A 212 -20.65 20.91 5.40
C THR A 212 -21.05 22.28 5.92
N ALA A 213 -20.19 22.87 6.77
CA ALA A 213 -20.31 24.29 7.12
C ALA A 213 -20.09 25.16 5.86
N PRO A 214 -20.72 26.35 5.73
CA PRO A 214 -20.61 27.19 4.53
C PRO A 214 -19.16 27.52 4.10
N LEU A 215 -18.22 27.60 5.03
CA LEU A 215 -16.79 27.87 4.75
C LEU A 215 -16.07 26.70 4.08
N ASP A 216 -16.55 25.48 4.26
CA ASP A 216 -15.98 24.29 3.65
C ASP A 216 -16.39 24.19 2.17
N VAL A 217 -17.58 24.71 1.80
CA VAL A 217 -18.09 24.69 0.43
C VAL A 217 -17.22 25.53 -0.52
N GLU A 218 -16.83 26.74 -0.13
CA GLU A 218 -15.97 27.59 -0.96
C GLU A 218 -14.57 26.97 -1.17
N ALA A 219 -14.02 26.36 -0.14
CA ALA A 219 -12.73 25.66 -0.22
C ALA A 219 -12.80 24.44 -1.16
N ASP A 220 -13.88 23.67 -1.07
CA ASP A 220 -14.14 22.51 -1.93
C ASP A 220 -14.36 22.91 -3.40
N GLU A 221 -15.10 23.99 -3.65
CA GLU A 221 -15.31 24.51 -5.00
C GLU A 221 -13.99 25.00 -5.63
N LEU A 222 -13.13 25.68 -4.86
CA LEU A 222 -11.83 26.12 -5.32
C LEU A 222 -10.90 24.92 -5.63
N ARG A 223 -10.89 23.93 -4.75
CA ARG A 223 -10.18 22.66 -4.94
C ARG A 223 -10.60 21.99 -6.25
N ASP A 224 -11.90 21.79 -6.42
CA ASP A 224 -12.48 21.16 -7.60
C ASP A 224 -12.17 21.94 -8.88
N LYS A 225 -12.20 23.26 -8.83
CA LYS A 225 -11.83 24.14 -9.96
C LYS A 225 -10.37 23.94 -10.36
N ARG A 226 -9.45 23.83 -9.40
CA ARG A 226 -8.03 23.56 -9.67
C ARG A 226 -7.83 22.18 -10.29
N LEU A 227 -8.48 21.14 -9.75
CA LEU A 227 -8.43 19.78 -10.29
C LEU A 227 -8.97 19.72 -11.72
N ARG A 228 -10.12 20.36 -12.00
CA ARG A 228 -10.70 20.42 -13.37
C ARG A 228 -9.80 21.20 -14.34
N LYS A 229 -9.08 22.22 -13.89
CA LYS A 229 -8.10 22.95 -14.71
C LYS A 229 -6.93 22.05 -15.16
N LEU A 230 -6.56 21.04 -14.34
CA LEU A 230 -5.59 20.01 -14.68
C LEU A 230 -6.17 18.89 -15.56
N GLY A 231 -7.44 18.97 -15.94
CA GLY A 231 -8.12 18.00 -16.80
C GLY A 231 -8.79 16.85 -16.05
N TYR A 232 -8.78 16.85 -14.72
CA TYR A 232 -9.44 15.79 -13.96
C TYR A 232 -10.96 15.91 -14.00
N GLU A 233 -11.61 14.78 -14.22
CA GLU A 233 -13.05 14.61 -14.01
C GLU A 233 -13.30 14.02 -12.61
N ILE A 234 -14.14 14.69 -11.81
CA ILE A 234 -14.40 14.33 -10.43
C ILE A 234 -15.80 13.73 -10.34
N VAL A 235 -15.89 12.51 -9.80
CA VAL A 235 -17.15 11.82 -9.53
C VAL A 235 -17.26 11.58 -8.03
N ARG A 236 -18.40 11.93 -7.43
CA ARG A 236 -18.67 11.68 -6.02
C ARG A 236 -19.81 10.70 -5.87
N PHE A 237 -19.61 9.75 -4.97
CA PHE A 237 -20.62 8.75 -4.63
C PHE A 237 -20.96 8.83 -3.15
N SER A 238 -22.24 8.93 -2.83
CA SER A 238 -22.69 8.85 -1.46
C SER A 238 -22.66 7.41 -0.93
N GLU A 239 -22.58 7.23 0.38
CA GLU A 239 -22.72 5.94 1.05
C GLU A 239 -23.94 5.16 0.56
N ARG A 240 -25.07 5.85 0.40
CA ARG A 240 -26.31 5.25 -0.12
C ARG A 240 -26.15 4.69 -1.53
N GLN A 241 -25.43 5.39 -2.41
CA GLN A 241 -25.19 4.92 -3.77
C GLN A 241 -24.26 3.69 -3.77
N VAL A 242 -23.18 3.73 -3.02
CA VAL A 242 -22.24 2.61 -2.93
C VAL A 242 -22.92 1.35 -2.38
N ARG A 243 -23.66 1.47 -1.26
CA ARG A 243 -24.23 0.30 -0.58
C ARG A 243 -25.55 -0.17 -1.13
N ARG A 244 -26.40 0.74 -1.64
CA ARG A 244 -27.78 0.41 -2.06
C ARG A 244 -28.01 0.49 -3.56
N GLN A 245 -27.09 1.10 -4.31
CA GLN A 245 -27.18 1.28 -5.75
C GLN A 245 -25.87 0.91 -6.48
N PRO A 246 -25.28 -0.26 -6.18
CA PRO A 246 -23.96 -0.62 -6.70
C PRO A 246 -23.90 -0.60 -8.23
N GLN A 247 -24.96 -1.01 -8.91
CA GLN A 247 -25.03 -1.02 -10.37
C GLN A 247 -25.01 0.40 -10.97
N TYR A 248 -25.52 1.39 -10.26
CA TYR A 248 -25.41 2.79 -10.65
C TYR A 248 -23.95 3.25 -10.60
N VAL A 249 -23.24 2.96 -9.50
CA VAL A 249 -21.82 3.30 -9.32
C VAL A 249 -20.97 2.67 -10.43
N VAL A 250 -21.16 1.37 -10.67
CA VAL A 250 -20.44 0.62 -11.71
C VAL A 250 -20.67 1.20 -13.10
N ARG A 251 -21.93 1.52 -13.43
CA ARG A 251 -22.28 2.11 -14.72
C ARG A 251 -21.61 3.46 -14.92
N VAL A 252 -21.67 4.35 -13.92
CA VAL A 252 -21.03 5.68 -13.99
C VAL A 252 -19.51 5.53 -14.14
N LEU A 253 -18.89 4.64 -13.39
CA LEU A 253 -17.44 4.40 -13.52
C LEU A 253 -17.08 3.86 -14.91
N ARG A 254 -17.84 2.90 -15.46
CA ARG A 254 -17.60 2.41 -16.84
C ARG A 254 -17.67 3.51 -17.86
N GLU A 255 -18.70 4.36 -17.78
CA GLU A 255 -18.87 5.51 -18.68
C GLU A 255 -17.67 6.47 -18.59
N LYS A 256 -17.28 6.87 -17.37
CA LYS A 256 -16.19 7.82 -17.13
C LYS A 256 -14.81 7.26 -17.50
N LEU A 257 -14.62 5.97 -17.35
CA LEU A 257 -13.37 5.29 -17.71
C LEU A 257 -13.32 4.90 -19.21
N GLY A 258 -14.37 5.22 -19.99
CA GLY A 258 -14.44 4.88 -21.42
C GLY A 258 -14.53 3.37 -21.68
N LEU A 259 -15.04 2.59 -20.72
CA LEU A 259 -15.21 1.15 -20.86
C LEU A 259 -16.58 0.89 -21.49
N THR A 260 -16.57 0.43 -22.72
CA THR A 260 -17.79 -0.04 -23.40
C THR A 260 -18.47 -1.17 -22.61
N ALA A 261 -19.80 -1.18 -22.62
CA ALA A 261 -20.64 -2.18 -21.96
C ALA A 261 -20.41 -3.60 -22.53
#